data_2eda871808a0628a41c1264d0840e5f6
#
_entry.id   2eda871808a0628a41c1264d0840e5f6
#
_cell.length_a   1.000
_cell.length_b   1.000
_cell.length_c   1.000
_cell.angle_alpha   90.00
_cell.angle_beta   90.00
_cell.angle_gamma   90.00
#
_symmetry.space_group_name_H-M   'P 1'
#
loop_
_entity.id
_entity.type
_entity.pdbx_description
1 polymer ?
#
loop_
_entity_poly.entity_id
_entity_poly.type
_entity_poly.pdbx_seq_one_letter_code
_entity_poly.pdbx_strand_id
1 'polypeptide(L)'
;MSNREQEQSLKLFIVLSRAYRSINDHMNKHIHHHGLNPTEFAVLELLYHKGDQPLQQIGDKILLASGSITYVVDKLEQKQLITRRACTTDRRVTYAQITDKGIELLEKIFPGHAEELHNMISVLSDEEKEACIEMLKKVGLNARNIYKGKE
;
A
#
# COMPACT_ATOMS: atom_id res chain seq x y z
N MET A 1 -32.30 -14.30 4.28
CA MET A 1 -31.67 -12.98 4.08
C MET A 1 -32.67 -12.06 3.41
N SER A 2 -32.92 -10.91 3.99
CA SER A 2 -33.83 -9.95 3.34
C SER A 2 -33.14 -9.30 2.14
N ASN A 3 -33.90 -8.96 1.10
CA ASN A 3 -33.39 -8.24 -0.06
C ASN A 3 -32.69 -6.91 0.36
N ARG A 4 -33.22 -6.28 1.40
CA ARG A 4 -32.69 -5.03 1.98
C ARG A 4 -31.25 -5.17 2.50
N GLU A 5 -30.92 -6.27 3.17
CA GLU A 5 -29.56 -6.51 3.71
C GLU A 5 -28.55 -6.68 2.59
N GLN A 6 -28.92 -7.39 1.52
CA GLN A 6 -28.08 -7.52 0.34
C GLN A 6 -27.88 -6.18 -0.37
N GLU A 7 -28.92 -5.39 -0.51
CA GLU A 7 -28.85 -4.05 -1.10
C GLU A 7 -27.93 -3.11 -0.30
N GLN A 8 -28.00 -3.16 1.02
CA GLN A 8 -27.10 -2.37 1.89
C GLN A 8 -25.63 -2.80 1.72
N SER A 9 -25.37 -4.09 1.64
CA SER A 9 -24.01 -4.62 1.43
C SER A 9 -23.45 -4.21 0.08
N LEU A 10 -24.25 -4.28 -0.98
CA LEU A 10 -23.88 -3.82 -2.32
C LEU A 10 -23.58 -2.32 -2.34
N LYS A 11 -24.45 -1.53 -1.69
CA LYS A 11 -24.24 -0.08 -1.59
C LYS A 11 -22.96 0.28 -0.85
N LEU A 12 -22.69 -0.40 0.27
CA LEU A 12 -21.46 -0.20 1.04
C LEU A 12 -20.23 -0.49 0.18
N PHE A 13 -20.22 -1.59 -0.55
CA PHE A 13 -19.11 -1.94 -1.45
C PHE A 13 -18.90 -0.89 -2.54
N ILE A 14 -19.97 -0.40 -3.15
CA ILE A 14 -19.89 0.64 -4.20
C ILE A 14 -19.30 1.93 -3.61
N VAL A 15 -19.81 2.39 -2.47
CA VAL A 15 -19.33 3.63 -1.81
C VAL A 15 -17.86 3.50 -1.41
N LEU A 16 -17.47 2.37 -0.81
CA LEU A 16 -16.08 2.09 -0.44
C LEU A 16 -15.16 2.12 -1.67
N SER A 17 -15.57 1.43 -2.74
CA SER A 17 -14.78 1.35 -3.98
C SER A 17 -14.60 2.72 -4.63
N ARG A 18 -15.65 3.54 -4.66
CA ARG A 18 -15.59 4.89 -5.22
C ARG A 18 -14.73 5.82 -4.37
N ALA A 19 -14.86 5.76 -3.04
CA ALA A 19 -14.04 6.56 -2.13
C ALA A 19 -12.56 6.21 -2.28
N TYR A 20 -12.23 4.92 -2.28
CA TYR A 20 -10.87 4.45 -2.50
C TYR A 20 -10.30 4.93 -3.83
N ARG A 21 -11.06 4.79 -4.91
CA ARG A 21 -10.64 5.23 -6.25
C ARG A 21 -10.35 6.72 -6.29
N SER A 22 -11.22 7.55 -5.72
CA SER A 22 -11.04 9.01 -5.70
C SER A 22 -9.80 9.43 -4.94
N ILE A 23 -9.57 8.83 -3.77
CA ILE A 23 -8.37 9.08 -2.96
C ILE A 23 -7.12 8.63 -3.72
N ASN A 24 -7.16 7.42 -4.27
CA ASN A 24 -6.03 6.82 -4.95
C ASN A 24 -5.64 7.59 -6.22
N ASP A 25 -6.61 8.03 -7.02
CA ASP A 25 -6.37 8.84 -8.22
C ASP A 25 -5.65 10.16 -7.87
N HIS A 26 -6.07 10.79 -6.77
CA HIS A 26 -5.43 12.02 -6.28
C HIS A 26 -4.00 11.75 -5.79
N MET A 27 -3.81 10.72 -5.00
CA MET A 27 -2.49 10.36 -4.47
C MET A 27 -1.51 9.93 -5.56
N ASN A 28 -1.99 9.23 -6.59
CA ASN A 28 -1.16 8.83 -7.73
C ASN A 28 -0.59 10.01 -8.48
N LYS A 29 -1.35 11.09 -8.65
CA LYS A 29 -0.83 12.34 -9.26
C LYS A 29 0.31 12.92 -8.45
N HIS A 30 0.18 12.95 -7.13
CA HIS A 30 1.23 13.43 -6.23
C HIS A 30 2.50 12.57 -6.34
N ILE A 31 2.37 11.25 -6.36
CA ILE A 31 3.48 10.31 -6.50
C ILE A 31 4.18 10.47 -7.85
N HIS A 32 3.41 10.56 -8.94
CA HIS A 32 3.97 10.76 -10.29
C HIS A 32 4.75 12.06 -10.42
N HIS A 33 4.33 13.10 -9.73
CA HIS A 33 5.05 14.38 -9.72
C HIS A 33 6.48 14.23 -9.19
N HIS A 34 6.74 13.25 -8.35
CA HIS A 34 8.08 12.95 -7.82
C HIS A 34 8.86 11.90 -8.63
N GLY A 35 8.37 11.53 -9.80
CA GLY A 35 9.08 10.60 -10.71
C GLY A 35 8.94 9.12 -10.37
N LEU A 36 7.99 8.76 -9.51
CA LEU A 36 7.69 7.38 -9.14
C LEU A 36 6.30 6.98 -9.63
N ASN A 37 6.11 5.69 -9.90
CA ASN A 37 4.76 5.14 -10.02
C ASN A 37 4.25 4.67 -8.63
N PRO A 38 2.94 4.40 -8.48
CA PRO A 38 2.38 4.00 -7.19
C PRO A 38 2.99 2.73 -6.61
N THR A 39 3.34 1.74 -7.43
CA THR A 39 3.93 0.49 -6.97
C THR A 39 5.37 0.69 -6.48
N GLU A 40 6.15 1.48 -7.20
CA GLU A 40 7.49 1.89 -6.77
C GLU A 40 7.46 2.61 -5.42
N PHE A 41 6.54 3.55 -5.27
CA PHE A 41 6.35 4.26 -4.00
C PHE A 41 5.97 3.31 -2.86
N ALA A 42 5.03 2.39 -3.10
CA ALA A 42 4.59 1.41 -2.09
C ALA A 42 5.74 0.50 -1.63
N VAL A 43 6.61 0.07 -2.54
CA VAL A 43 7.81 -0.72 -2.19
C VAL A 43 8.77 0.10 -1.34
N LEU A 44 9.08 1.32 -1.74
CA LEU A 44 9.97 2.20 -0.96
C LEU A 44 9.41 2.51 0.42
N GLU A 45 8.11 2.80 0.52
CA GLU A 45 7.43 3.06 1.79
C GLU A 45 7.49 1.85 2.73
N LEU A 46 7.27 0.65 2.19
CA LEU A 46 7.40 -0.59 2.95
C LEU A 46 8.81 -0.76 3.53
N LEU A 47 9.84 -0.59 2.69
CA LEU A 47 11.24 -0.73 3.12
C LEU A 47 11.65 0.36 4.12
N TYR A 48 11.15 1.57 3.93
CA TYR A 48 11.43 2.68 4.83
C TYR A 48 10.85 2.46 6.23
N HIS A 49 9.59 2.00 6.32
CA HIS A 49 8.89 1.84 7.61
C HIS A 49 9.14 0.50 8.29
N LYS A 50 9.39 -0.57 7.52
CA LYS A 50 9.52 -1.94 8.05
C LYS A 50 10.92 -2.53 7.95
N GLY A 51 11.85 -1.81 7.31
CA GLY A 51 13.21 -2.30 7.06
C GLY A 51 13.29 -3.27 5.89
N ASP A 52 14.42 -3.95 5.78
CA ASP A 52 14.69 -4.89 4.70
C ASP A 52 13.63 -6.00 4.61
N GLN A 53 13.23 -6.35 3.40
CA GLN A 53 12.20 -7.34 3.16
C GLN A 53 12.67 -8.39 2.14
N PRO A 54 12.36 -9.68 2.36
CA PRO A 54 12.55 -10.70 1.34
C PRO A 54 11.72 -10.36 0.09
N LEU A 55 12.33 -10.45 -1.10
CA LEU A 55 11.65 -10.12 -2.37
C LEU A 55 10.34 -10.89 -2.55
N GLN A 56 10.31 -12.17 -2.14
CA GLN A 56 9.14 -13.03 -2.27
C GLN A 56 7.94 -12.57 -1.42
N GLN A 57 8.17 -11.75 -0.40
CA GLN A 57 7.15 -11.28 0.53
C GLN A 57 6.65 -9.86 0.24
N ILE A 58 7.34 -9.11 -0.59
CA ILE A 58 7.00 -7.70 -0.84
C ILE A 58 5.59 -7.56 -1.43
N GLY A 59 5.26 -8.38 -2.42
CA GLY A 59 3.95 -8.33 -3.08
C GLY A 59 2.76 -8.51 -2.15
N ASP A 60 2.92 -9.32 -1.10
CA ASP A 60 1.86 -9.56 -0.10
C ASP A 60 1.72 -8.43 0.92
N LYS A 61 2.76 -7.63 1.08
CA LYS A 61 2.83 -6.58 2.10
C LYS A 61 2.47 -5.19 1.59
N ILE A 62 2.47 -4.97 0.28
CA ILE A 62 2.07 -3.69 -0.31
C ILE A 62 0.60 -3.71 -0.69
N LEU A 63 -0.05 -2.54 -0.58
CA LEU A 63 -1.49 -2.39 -0.81
C LEU A 63 -1.89 -2.47 -2.29
N LEU A 64 -0.97 -2.18 -3.20
CA LEU A 64 -1.21 -2.05 -4.64
C LEU A 64 -0.16 -2.85 -5.41
N ALA A 65 -0.35 -4.15 -5.52
CA ALA A 65 0.45 -4.97 -6.40
C ALA A 65 -0.20 -5.03 -7.79
N SER A 66 0.27 -4.22 -8.71
CA SER A 66 -0.01 -4.37 -10.14
C SER A 66 1.28 -4.77 -10.85
N GLY A 67 1.29 -5.91 -11.49
CA GLY A 67 2.44 -6.41 -12.23
C GLY A 67 3.48 -7.16 -11.39
N SER A 68 4.61 -7.44 -12.00
CA SER A 68 5.70 -8.20 -11.38
C SER A 68 6.49 -7.34 -10.39
N ILE A 69 6.57 -7.79 -9.15
CA ILE A 69 7.42 -7.16 -8.12
C ILE A 69 8.89 -7.18 -8.52
N THR A 70 9.36 -8.24 -9.17
CA THR A 70 10.73 -8.30 -9.70
C THR A 70 11.02 -7.15 -10.64
N TYR A 71 10.09 -6.85 -11.56
CA TYR A 71 10.24 -5.72 -12.48
C TYR A 71 10.31 -4.38 -11.75
N VAL A 72 9.45 -4.18 -10.75
CA VAL A 72 9.44 -2.94 -9.93
C VAL A 72 10.74 -2.80 -9.16
N VAL A 73 11.22 -3.87 -8.55
CA VAL A 73 12.50 -3.90 -7.82
C VAL A 73 13.67 -3.61 -8.75
N ASP A 74 13.69 -4.17 -9.97
CA ASP A 74 14.70 -3.88 -10.98
C ASP A 74 14.72 -2.39 -11.33
N LYS A 75 13.56 -1.78 -11.52
CA LYS A 75 13.45 -0.35 -11.80
C LYS A 75 13.97 0.52 -10.66
N LEU A 76 13.64 0.18 -9.43
CA LEU A 76 14.11 0.90 -8.25
C LEU A 76 15.63 0.76 -8.06
N GLU A 77 16.17 -0.41 -8.36
CA GLU A 77 17.63 -0.64 -8.32
C GLU A 77 18.35 0.17 -9.41
N GLN A 78 17.80 0.24 -10.63
CA GLN A 78 18.32 1.10 -11.70
C GLN A 78 18.33 2.58 -11.30
N LYS A 79 17.33 3.03 -10.56
CA LYS A 79 17.25 4.39 -10.01
C LYS A 79 18.16 4.59 -8.78
N GLN A 80 18.85 3.55 -8.33
CA GLN A 80 19.70 3.56 -7.14
C GLN A 80 18.95 3.84 -5.83
N LEU A 81 17.66 3.55 -5.78
CA LEU A 81 16.81 3.77 -4.61
C LEU A 81 16.76 2.56 -3.68
N ILE A 82 17.07 1.39 -4.20
CA ILE A 82 17.21 0.13 -3.45
C ILE A 82 18.44 -0.65 -3.90
N THR A 83 18.86 -1.60 -3.07
CA THR A 83 19.84 -2.64 -3.40
C THR A 83 19.28 -4.01 -3.05
N ARG A 84 19.84 -5.04 -3.69
CA ARG A 84 19.60 -6.43 -3.33
C ARG A 84 20.71 -6.92 -2.41
N ARG A 85 20.34 -7.68 -1.40
CA ARG A 85 21.24 -8.28 -0.43
C ARG A 85 20.92 -9.77 -0.27
N ALA A 86 21.91 -10.62 -0.46
CA ALA A 86 21.75 -12.05 -0.20
C ALA A 86 21.55 -12.30 1.30
N CYS A 87 20.68 -13.26 1.64
CA CYS A 87 20.54 -13.71 3.01
C CYS A 87 21.80 -14.48 3.44
N THR A 88 22.34 -14.18 4.62
CA THR A 88 23.54 -14.82 5.15
C THR A 88 23.31 -16.28 5.58
N THR A 89 22.07 -16.64 5.89
CA THR A 89 21.68 -17.95 6.41
C THR A 89 21.00 -18.85 5.38
N ASP A 90 20.36 -18.25 4.35
CA ASP A 90 19.70 -18.99 3.28
C ASP A 90 19.95 -18.31 1.93
N ARG A 91 20.78 -18.94 1.08
CA ARG A 91 21.15 -18.40 -0.24
C ARG A 91 19.98 -18.30 -1.23
N ARG A 92 18.86 -18.97 -0.96
CA ARG A 92 17.66 -18.91 -1.79
C ARG A 92 16.86 -17.62 -1.56
N VAL A 93 17.16 -16.87 -0.50
CA VAL A 93 16.45 -15.68 -0.10
C VAL A 93 17.31 -14.45 -0.44
N THR A 94 16.70 -13.51 -1.16
CA THR A 94 17.27 -12.19 -1.44
C THR A 94 16.41 -11.12 -0.80
N TYR A 95 17.05 -10.20 -0.10
CA TYR A 95 16.40 -9.06 0.53
C TYR A 95 16.50 -7.82 -0.36
N ALA A 96 15.44 -7.02 -0.37
CA ALA A 96 15.48 -5.65 -0.85
C ALA A 96 15.80 -4.73 0.33
N GLN A 97 16.70 -3.80 0.11
CA GLN A 97 17.13 -2.82 1.09
C GLN A 97 17.05 -1.42 0.48
N ILE A 98 16.45 -0.47 1.20
CA ILE A 98 16.41 0.92 0.76
C ILE A 98 17.81 1.54 0.89
N THR A 99 18.21 2.35 -0.08
CA THR A 99 19.48 3.10 -0.06
C THR A 99 19.32 4.45 0.65
N ASP A 100 20.42 5.11 0.97
CA ASP A 100 20.38 6.47 1.50
C ASP A 100 19.67 7.43 0.54
N LYS A 101 19.88 7.27 -0.77
CA LYS A 101 19.17 8.03 -1.81
C LYS A 101 17.65 7.77 -1.77
N GLY A 102 17.24 6.52 -1.55
CA GLY A 102 15.84 6.14 -1.39
C GLY A 102 15.23 6.76 -0.14
N ILE A 103 15.94 6.75 0.98
CA ILE A 103 15.52 7.38 2.24
C ILE A 103 15.33 8.89 2.05
N GLU A 104 16.31 9.57 1.46
CA GLU A 104 16.22 11.02 1.19
C GLU A 104 15.02 11.35 0.31
N LEU A 105 14.75 10.55 -0.73
CA LEU A 105 13.59 10.75 -1.60
C LEU A 105 12.28 10.58 -0.82
N LEU A 106 12.15 9.53 0.01
CA LEU A 106 10.94 9.32 0.82
C LEU A 106 10.73 10.43 1.85
N GLU A 107 11.78 10.88 2.51
CA GLU A 107 11.72 11.98 3.47
C GLU A 107 11.29 13.30 2.82
N LYS A 108 11.60 13.46 1.54
CA LYS A 108 11.13 14.61 0.74
C LYS A 108 9.66 14.47 0.33
N ILE A 109 9.22 13.27 -0.03
CA ILE A 109 7.87 13.01 -0.55
C ILE A 109 6.85 12.87 0.58
N PHE A 110 7.21 12.17 1.65
CA PHE A 110 6.27 11.67 2.65
C PHE A 110 5.49 12.77 3.39
N PRO A 111 6.07 13.91 3.79
CA PRO A 111 5.31 14.97 4.44
C PRO A 111 4.15 15.49 3.59
N GLY A 112 4.39 15.77 2.31
CA GLY A 112 3.34 16.19 1.38
C GLY A 112 2.31 15.09 1.11
N HIS A 113 2.73 13.83 1.03
CA HIS A 113 1.85 12.68 0.88
C HIS A 113 0.90 12.54 2.10
N ALA A 114 1.43 12.65 3.30
CA ALA A 114 0.64 12.61 4.53
C ALA A 114 -0.34 13.78 4.63
N GLU A 115 0.09 14.98 4.24
CA GLU A 115 -0.74 16.19 4.24
C GLU A 115 -1.90 16.06 3.25
N GLU A 116 -1.64 15.61 2.03
CA GLU A 116 -2.68 15.40 1.01
C GLU A 116 -3.73 14.38 1.48
N LEU A 117 -3.29 13.25 2.05
CA LEU A 117 -4.21 12.27 2.65
C LEU A 117 -5.02 12.87 3.80
N HIS A 118 -4.35 13.62 4.68
CA HIS A 118 -5.02 14.27 5.79
C HIS A 118 -6.11 15.24 5.30
N ASN A 119 -5.81 16.06 4.32
CA ASN A 119 -6.77 17.03 3.76
C ASN A 119 -8.02 16.35 3.21
N MET A 120 -7.85 15.20 2.51
CA MET A 120 -8.99 14.45 1.97
C MET A 120 -9.84 13.77 3.06
N ILE A 121 -9.22 13.32 4.15
CA ILE A 121 -9.88 12.52 5.20
C ILE A 121 -10.34 13.40 6.37
N SER A 122 -9.85 14.63 6.47
CA SER A 122 -10.15 15.56 7.58
C SER A 122 -11.60 16.04 7.66
N VAL A 123 -12.42 15.69 6.67
CA VAL A 123 -13.89 15.87 6.73
C VAL A 123 -14.54 15.00 7.82
N LEU A 124 -13.84 13.96 8.27
CA LEU A 124 -14.25 13.11 9.38
C LEU A 124 -13.62 13.59 10.69
N SER A 125 -14.38 13.54 11.78
CA SER A 125 -13.84 13.73 13.13
C SER A 125 -12.89 12.60 13.50
N ASP A 126 -12.11 12.75 14.56
CA ASP A 126 -11.19 11.70 15.01
C ASP A 126 -11.95 10.44 15.44
N GLU A 127 -13.09 10.60 16.12
CA GLU A 127 -13.97 9.49 16.49
C GLU A 127 -14.53 8.76 15.26
N GLU A 128 -14.93 9.51 14.23
CA GLU A 128 -15.43 8.94 12.97
C GLU A 128 -14.32 8.19 12.23
N LYS A 129 -13.10 8.72 12.21
CA LYS A 129 -11.94 8.02 11.62
C LYS A 129 -11.68 6.69 12.33
N GLU A 130 -11.62 6.70 13.66
CA GLU A 130 -11.41 5.47 14.46
C GLU A 130 -12.50 4.44 14.21
N ALA A 131 -13.77 4.86 14.22
CA ALA A 131 -14.90 3.98 13.95
C ALA A 131 -14.81 3.38 12.53
N CYS A 132 -14.46 4.19 11.55
CA CYS A 132 -14.30 3.76 10.16
C CYS A 132 -13.16 2.74 10.03
N ILE A 133 -12.01 3.00 10.66
CA ILE A 133 -10.87 2.08 10.69
C ILE A 133 -11.28 0.72 11.24
N GLU A 134 -11.95 0.69 12.39
CA GLU A 134 -12.35 -0.57 13.02
C GLU A 134 -13.38 -1.34 12.19
N MET A 135 -14.35 -0.66 11.59
CA MET A 135 -15.34 -1.29 10.71
C MET A 135 -14.70 -1.86 9.45
N LEU A 136 -13.78 -1.12 8.82
CA LEU A 136 -13.08 -1.59 7.62
C LEU A 136 -12.15 -2.77 7.92
N LYS A 137 -11.44 -2.75 9.04
CA LYS A 137 -10.64 -3.90 9.50
C LYS A 137 -11.51 -5.15 9.66
N LYS A 138 -12.67 -5.01 10.31
CA LYS A 138 -13.61 -6.12 10.52
C LYS A 138 -14.07 -6.73 9.19
N VAL A 139 -14.46 -5.90 8.24
CA VAL A 139 -14.88 -6.35 6.89
C VAL A 139 -13.72 -7.02 6.15
N GLY A 140 -12.55 -6.39 6.14
CA GLY A 140 -11.38 -6.91 5.44
C GLY A 140 -10.89 -8.25 5.97
N LEU A 141 -10.82 -8.39 7.30
CA LEU A 141 -10.43 -9.66 7.94
C LEU A 141 -11.43 -10.78 7.65
N ASN A 142 -12.72 -10.48 7.72
CA ASN A 142 -13.75 -11.46 7.39
C ASN A 142 -13.67 -11.93 5.94
N ALA A 143 -13.53 -11.00 5.00
CA ALA A 143 -13.38 -11.33 3.58
C ALA A 143 -12.15 -12.21 3.33
N ARG A 144 -11.01 -11.89 3.96
CA ARG A 144 -9.78 -12.69 3.87
C ARG A 144 -9.96 -14.10 4.41
N ASN A 145 -10.66 -14.25 5.55
CA ASN A 145 -10.90 -15.56 6.15
C ASN A 145 -11.82 -16.43 5.29
N ILE A 146 -12.86 -15.85 4.69
CA ILE A 146 -13.74 -16.56 3.75
C ILE A 146 -12.96 -17.05 2.52
N TYR A 147 -12.06 -16.21 1.99
CA TYR A 147 -11.23 -16.58 0.84
C TYR A 147 -10.30 -17.76 1.15
N LYS A 148 -9.58 -17.68 2.28
CA LYS A 148 -8.69 -18.77 2.73
C LYS A 148 -9.42 -20.08 3.07
N GLY A 149 -10.64 -20.00 3.51
CA GLY A 149 -11.45 -21.18 3.82
C GLY A 149 -11.98 -21.93 2.59
N LYS A 150 -11.75 -21.40 1.38
CA LYS A 150 -12.13 -22.02 0.10
C LYS A 150 -10.96 -22.68 -0.62
N GLU A 151 -9.73 -22.53 -0.10
CA GLU A 151 -8.54 -23.24 -0.55
C GLU A 151 -8.40 -24.60 0.18
#